data_94aad1704c03db3a9b8f23d5db9acba5
#
_entry.id   94aad1704c03db3a9b8f23d5db9acba5
#
_cell.length_a   1.000
_cell.length_b   1.000
_cell.length_c   1.000
_cell.angle_alpha   90.00
_cell.angle_beta   90.00
_cell.angle_gamma   90.00
#
_symmetry.space_group_name_H-M   'P 1'
#
loop_
_entity.id
_entity.type
_entity.pdbx_description
1 polymer ?
#
loop_
_entity_poly.entity_id
_entity_poly.type
_entity_poly.pdbx_seq_one_letter_code
_entity_poly.pdbx_strand_id
1 'polypeptide(L)'
;MKRFSINWLLLGILSLTLLLTGCGGGGSSSEADSGESGKLVIGLTDAPGDFSTYSVDVISLTLTKMNGAVVETLPLNTRIDFAQYTDMTEFLTAASVPSGVYVKAEMLVDYSNAEIWVEDENGNLAQVPVGNILNEAGETLTQLDLSVHLEGRQSLRIVPGVPAHLTLDFDLNTSNQVDLSGAEPVLTVQPILLADLELDRPKIHRVRGPLADVDTGGNHFDINIRPFHHRFEHQHRFGDLQVNVLDETVYEIDGATFQGEAGLAALDAMPTFTATVAIGDLRRVNGRFMFQATEVYAGSSVAGGDLDAVKGNVIARSGDQLTVRGATLMRADGSVIFRDTITIQLDTETMVSKQLSTEAHEISEISVGQKVMVFGNLDAGESSLGADRLRMLTTVLNSTRVGEGDALVVDLMKIDGRPVSVFDFSGTGTTEATDADPQNYEVEHAALDISQIAIDAPLRVAGFVTPFATAPADFTARTLVDLTEVPAVMTVNYETGSANAFSAISADGLTLDLTDAGRFHHLGRAGVVVDLLELGVEPVIVPHADDDGTFWIEEGGSLQLHTSFASFAADLEARIDAGGLVKKVLSSGDYVDQSGVLTCRMVSVKLL
;
A
#
# COMPACT_ATOMS: atom_id res chain seq x y z
N MET A 1 -57.92 1.64 57.67
CA MET A 1 -58.86 2.77 57.73
C MET A 1 -58.92 3.39 56.35
N LYS A 2 -60.11 3.28 55.75
CA LYS A 2 -60.84 4.24 54.95
C LYS A 2 -60.10 4.75 53.68
N ARG A 3 -60.52 4.32 52.49
CA ARG A 3 -61.73 4.58 51.70
C ARG A 3 -61.44 5.60 50.58
N PHE A 4 -61.59 5.15 49.32
CA PHE A 4 -62.65 5.46 48.31
C PHE A 4 -62.54 6.86 47.69
N SER A 5 -62.73 7.10 46.38
CA SER A 5 -63.69 6.66 45.34
C SER A 5 -63.26 7.25 43.99
N ILE A 6 -63.25 6.58 42.83
CA ILE A 6 -64.36 6.37 41.86
C ILE A 6 -65.09 7.65 41.44
N ASN A 7 -65.04 7.97 40.14
CA ASN A 7 -66.15 8.02 39.20
C ASN A 7 -65.74 8.72 37.90
N TRP A 8 -65.90 8.10 36.79
CA TRP A 8 -67.00 8.01 35.80
C TRP A 8 -67.06 9.21 34.84
N LEU A 9 -67.10 9.06 33.60
CA LEU A 9 -67.85 8.43 32.47
C LEU A 9 -68.23 9.51 31.46
N LEU A 10 -68.13 9.39 30.19
CA LEU A 10 -69.04 9.08 29.10
C LEU A 10 -68.53 9.64 27.78
N LEU A 11 -68.32 8.79 26.83
CA LEU A 11 -69.06 8.49 25.62
C LEU A 11 -69.19 9.60 24.55
N GLY A 12 -68.77 9.27 23.37
CA GLY A 12 -69.12 9.96 22.11
C GLY A 12 -68.65 9.16 20.91
N ILE A 13 -69.41 8.11 20.58
CA ILE A 13 -69.35 7.39 19.29
C ILE A 13 -70.00 8.28 18.21
N LEU A 14 -69.32 8.48 17.08
CA LEU A 14 -70.06 8.65 15.80
C LEU A 14 -69.24 8.12 14.63
N SER A 15 -69.67 7.02 14.12
CA SER A 15 -69.37 6.43 12.83
C SER A 15 -69.98 7.24 11.70
N LEU A 16 -69.31 7.36 10.54
CA LEU A 16 -69.99 7.29 9.22
C LEU A 16 -68.96 7.00 8.09
N THR A 17 -69.14 5.91 7.56
CA THR A 17 -69.04 5.23 6.27
C THR A 17 -68.72 6.02 5.02
N LEU A 18 -67.80 5.37 4.24
CA LEU A 18 -67.75 5.17 2.78
C LEU A 18 -67.98 6.34 1.80
N LEU A 19 -66.98 6.47 0.93
CA LEU A 19 -67.18 6.31 -0.52
C LEU A 19 -65.86 5.98 -1.26
N LEU A 20 -65.89 4.83 -1.91
CA LEU A 20 -64.93 4.41 -2.95
C LEU A 20 -65.19 5.22 -4.22
N THR A 21 -64.13 5.81 -4.79
CA THR A 21 -64.00 5.93 -6.24
C THR A 21 -62.56 5.74 -6.61
N GLY A 22 -62.27 4.63 -7.28
CA GLY A 22 -61.01 4.40 -7.96
C GLY A 22 -60.97 5.18 -9.26
N CYS A 23 -59.77 5.62 -9.63
CA CYS A 23 -59.33 5.66 -11.02
C CYS A 23 -57.83 5.73 -11.10
N GLY A 24 -57.26 4.91 -11.95
CA GLY A 24 -55.87 4.62 -12.09
C GLY A 24 -55.03 5.79 -12.61
N GLY A 25 -53.76 5.78 -12.23
CA GLY A 25 -52.69 6.56 -12.79
C GLY A 25 -51.41 5.89 -12.35
N GLY A 26 -50.76 5.22 -13.29
CA GLY A 26 -49.46 4.59 -13.05
C GLY A 26 -48.45 5.64 -12.65
N GLY A 27 -48.06 5.63 -11.40
CA GLY A 27 -46.88 6.26 -10.88
C GLY A 27 -45.94 5.12 -10.47
N SER A 28 -44.86 4.96 -11.17
CA SER A 28 -43.74 4.16 -10.71
C SER A 28 -43.28 4.73 -9.37
N SER A 29 -43.77 4.16 -8.29
CA SER A 29 -43.15 4.31 -6.99
C SER A 29 -41.79 3.63 -7.13
N SER A 30 -40.73 4.44 -7.23
CA SER A 30 -39.42 4.01 -6.80
C SER A 30 -39.61 3.54 -5.35
N GLU A 31 -39.64 2.24 -5.14
CA GLU A 31 -39.44 1.67 -3.81
C GLU A 31 -38.12 2.23 -3.32
N ALA A 32 -38.20 3.20 -2.40
CA ALA A 32 -37.06 3.53 -1.57
C ALA A 32 -36.72 2.22 -0.87
N ASP A 33 -35.63 1.65 -1.30
CA ASP A 33 -35.00 0.46 -0.69
C ASP A 33 -34.72 0.81 0.78
N SER A 34 -35.66 0.51 1.67
CA SER A 34 -35.46 0.56 3.12
C SER A 34 -34.64 -0.63 3.56
N GLY A 35 -33.66 -1.01 2.74
CA GLY A 35 -32.75 -2.11 2.95
C GLY A 35 -31.88 -1.83 4.17
N GLU A 36 -31.80 -2.83 5.03
CA GLU A 36 -30.85 -2.86 6.13
C GLU A 36 -29.45 -2.55 5.62
N SER A 37 -28.66 -1.74 6.34
CA SER A 37 -27.29 -1.41 5.98
C SER A 37 -26.31 -2.39 6.61
N GLY A 38 -25.17 -2.60 5.96
CA GLY A 38 -24.03 -3.33 6.49
C GLY A 38 -22.80 -2.45 6.56
N LYS A 39 -21.84 -2.81 7.40
CA LYS A 39 -20.56 -2.11 7.56
C LYS A 39 -19.59 -2.60 6.48
N LEU A 40 -18.96 -1.67 5.76
CA LEU A 40 -17.92 -1.93 4.79
C LEU A 40 -16.67 -1.14 5.19
N VAL A 41 -15.57 -1.83 5.38
CA VAL A 41 -14.25 -1.22 5.60
C VAL A 41 -13.50 -1.21 4.27
N ILE A 42 -13.05 -0.03 3.85
CA ILE A 42 -12.28 0.14 2.62
C ILE A 42 -10.85 0.50 2.99
N GLY A 43 -9.89 -0.28 2.49
CA GLY A 43 -8.47 -0.05 2.61
C GLY A 43 -7.86 0.34 1.26
N LEU A 44 -6.81 1.16 1.31
CA LEU A 44 -5.95 1.48 0.18
C LEU A 44 -4.60 0.83 0.37
N THR A 45 -4.07 0.27 -0.68
CA THR A 45 -2.72 -0.28 -0.77
C THR A 45 -2.10 0.12 -2.09
N ASP A 46 -0.81 -0.13 -2.23
CA ASP A 46 -0.04 0.12 -3.45
C ASP A 46 1.01 -0.97 -3.66
N ALA A 47 1.47 -1.13 -4.91
CA ALA A 47 2.64 -1.92 -5.24
C ALA A 47 3.90 -1.04 -5.22
N PRO A 48 5.08 -1.60 -4.86
CA PRO A 48 6.35 -0.87 -4.93
C PRO A 48 6.60 -0.31 -6.33
N GLY A 49 7.02 0.95 -6.41
CA GLY A 49 7.37 1.65 -7.64
C GLY A 49 8.51 2.64 -7.42
N ASP A 50 8.93 3.34 -8.47
CA ASP A 50 10.04 4.30 -8.42
C ASP A 50 9.61 5.69 -7.90
N PHE A 51 8.58 5.70 -7.05
CA PHE A 51 8.00 6.92 -6.48
C PHE A 51 8.41 7.09 -5.02
N SER A 52 9.08 8.19 -4.73
CA SER A 52 9.39 8.58 -3.34
C SER A 52 8.20 9.24 -2.64
N THR A 53 7.33 9.91 -3.41
CA THR A 53 5.99 10.35 -3.00
C THR A 53 5.08 10.40 -4.22
N TYR A 54 3.81 10.07 -4.03
CA TYR A 54 2.75 10.18 -5.04
C TYR A 54 1.47 10.70 -4.38
N SER A 55 1.49 12.02 -4.09
CA SER A 55 0.41 12.70 -3.38
C SER A 55 -0.58 13.31 -4.36
N VAL A 56 -1.82 12.88 -4.30
CA VAL A 56 -2.96 13.34 -5.11
C VAL A 56 -4.21 13.50 -4.23
N ASP A 57 -5.24 14.15 -4.76
CA ASP A 57 -6.50 14.35 -4.05
C ASP A 57 -7.56 13.35 -4.55
N VAL A 58 -8.01 12.43 -3.68
CA VAL A 58 -9.13 11.54 -3.96
C VAL A 58 -10.43 12.29 -3.69
N ILE A 59 -11.19 12.55 -4.74
CA ILE A 59 -12.42 13.37 -4.70
C ILE A 59 -13.63 12.57 -4.28
N SER A 60 -13.75 11.35 -4.79
CA SER A 60 -14.87 10.45 -4.48
C SER A 60 -14.45 8.99 -4.57
N LEU A 61 -15.13 8.15 -3.81
CA LEU A 61 -15.03 6.70 -3.88
C LEU A 61 -16.43 6.11 -3.84
N THR A 62 -16.89 5.56 -4.95
CA THR A 62 -18.24 5.06 -5.11
C THR A 62 -18.29 3.57 -5.38
N LEU A 63 -19.37 2.94 -4.96
CA LEU A 63 -19.70 1.55 -5.26
C LEU A 63 -21.00 1.46 -6.02
N THR A 64 -21.02 0.68 -7.09
CA THR A 64 -22.23 0.44 -7.89
C THR A 64 -22.81 -0.94 -7.58
N LYS A 65 -24.09 -0.97 -7.16
CA LYS A 65 -24.84 -2.20 -6.95
C LYS A 65 -25.21 -2.88 -8.28
N MET A 66 -25.50 -4.17 -8.24
CA MET A 66 -25.98 -4.93 -9.39
C MET A 66 -27.24 -4.34 -10.04
N ASN A 67 -28.08 -3.61 -9.28
CA ASN A 67 -29.26 -2.91 -9.80
C ASN A 67 -28.94 -1.52 -10.38
N GLY A 68 -27.68 -1.10 -10.44
CA GLY A 68 -27.22 0.18 -10.96
C GLY A 68 -27.24 1.34 -9.95
N ALA A 69 -27.65 1.10 -8.71
CA ALA A 69 -27.60 2.14 -7.68
C ALA A 69 -26.15 2.42 -7.27
N VAL A 70 -25.78 3.71 -7.22
CA VAL A 70 -24.45 4.17 -6.82
C VAL A 70 -24.48 4.64 -5.38
N VAL A 71 -23.46 4.26 -4.59
CA VAL A 71 -23.31 4.60 -3.18
C VAL A 71 -21.96 5.25 -2.96
N GLU A 72 -21.95 6.48 -2.45
CA GLU A 72 -20.72 7.18 -2.03
C GLU A 72 -20.21 6.59 -0.71
N THR A 73 -18.91 6.33 -0.65
CA THR A 73 -18.26 5.74 0.52
C THR A 73 -17.17 6.62 1.13
N LEU A 74 -16.70 7.64 0.40
CA LEU A 74 -15.73 8.62 0.89
C LEU A 74 -16.45 9.90 1.28
N PRO A 75 -16.53 10.26 2.56
CA PRO A 75 -17.35 11.39 3.01
C PRO A 75 -16.77 12.76 2.69
N LEU A 76 -15.47 12.87 2.45
CA LEU A 76 -14.74 14.12 2.17
C LEU A 76 -13.60 13.84 1.20
N ASN A 77 -13.28 14.82 0.35
CA ASN A 77 -12.07 14.79 -0.46
C ASN A 77 -10.87 14.59 0.43
N THR A 78 -9.99 13.68 0.06
CA THR A 78 -8.88 13.26 0.90
C THR A 78 -7.59 13.23 0.10
N ARG A 79 -6.58 13.99 0.56
CA ARG A 79 -5.24 13.92 0.00
C ARG A 79 -4.55 12.65 0.47
N ILE A 80 -4.00 11.89 -0.47
CA ILE A 80 -3.39 10.59 -0.25
C ILE A 80 -2.03 10.57 -0.93
N ASP A 81 -1.02 10.13 -0.19
CA ASP A 81 0.29 9.76 -0.73
C ASP A 81 0.34 8.23 -0.89
N PHE A 82 0.07 7.74 -2.09
CA PHE A 82 0.02 6.31 -2.38
C PHE A 82 1.36 5.62 -2.15
N ALA A 83 2.49 6.29 -2.40
CA ALA A 83 3.83 5.74 -2.16
C ALA A 83 4.09 5.35 -0.68
N GLN A 84 3.26 5.81 0.27
CA GLN A 84 3.34 5.40 1.67
C GLN A 84 2.68 4.05 1.98
N TYR A 85 1.96 3.44 1.02
CA TYR A 85 1.12 2.26 1.21
C TYR A 85 1.67 1.00 0.53
N THR A 86 2.91 1.02 0.07
CA THR A 86 3.53 -0.10 -0.63
C THR A 86 3.65 -1.37 0.22
N ASP A 87 3.93 -1.21 1.52
CA ASP A 87 4.12 -2.32 2.46
C ASP A 87 2.93 -2.58 3.39
N MET A 88 1.87 -1.78 3.26
CA MET A 88 0.72 -1.87 4.15
C MET A 88 -0.58 -1.44 3.47
N THR A 89 -1.70 -1.84 4.05
CA THR A 89 -3.03 -1.34 3.72
C THR A 89 -3.46 -0.31 4.76
N GLU A 90 -3.75 0.91 4.34
CA GLU A 90 -4.35 1.95 5.19
C GLU A 90 -5.86 1.87 5.15
N PHE A 91 -6.55 1.78 6.28
CA PHE A 91 -8.01 1.91 6.31
C PHE A 91 -8.42 3.37 6.09
N LEU A 92 -9.08 3.60 4.97
CA LEU A 92 -9.53 4.93 4.56
C LEU A 92 -10.89 5.28 5.15
N THR A 93 -11.82 4.33 5.16
CA THR A 93 -13.20 4.56 5.63
C THR A 93 -13.85 3.26 6.09
N ALA A 94 -14.81 3.38 7.01
CA ALA A 94 -15.72 2.32 7.43
C ALA A 94 -17.17 2.80 7.20
N ALA A 95 -17.62 2.68 5.97
CA ALA A 95 -18.91 3.19 5.53
C ALA A 95 -20.06 2.23 5.94
N SER A 96 -21.21 2.82 6.31
CA SER A 96 -22.46 2.09 6.41
C SER A 96 -23.17 2.17 5.05
N VAL A 97 -23.24 1.06 4.34
CA VAL A 97 -23.76 1.00 2.97
C VAL A 97 -24.98 0.08 2.90
N PRO A 98 -25.97 0.34 2.00
CA PRO A 98 -27.13 -0.52 1.82
C PRO A 98 -26.73 -1.97 1.51
N SER A 99 -27.41 -2.93 2.11
CA SER A 99 -27.17 -4.37 1.85
C SER A 99 -27.39 -4.71 0.38
N GLY A 100 -26.65 -5.68 -0.14
CA GLY A 100 -26.77 -6.12 -1.53
C GLY A 100 -25.46 -6.60 -2.13
N VAL A 101 -25.48 -6.81 -3.45
CA VAL A 101 -24.30 -7.19 -4.23
C VAL A 101 -23.81 -5.98 -5.02
N TYR A 102 -22.56 -5.65 -4.84
CA TYR A 102 -21.85 -4.57 -5.53
C TYR A 102 -20.94 -5.17 -6.60
N VAL A 103 -20.96 -4.57 -7.78
CA VAL A 103 -20.31 -5.11 -8.99
C VAL A 103 -19.25 -4.18 -9.57
N LYS A 104 -19.10 -2.97 -9.01
CA LYS A 104 -18.10 -1.99 -9.48
C LYS A 104 -17.68 -1.09 -8.33
N ALA A 105 -16.41 -0.76 -8.28
CA ALA A 105 -15.87 0.34 -7.49
C ALA A 105 -15.25 1.38 -8.42
N GLU A 106 -15.43 2.66 -8.10
CA GLU A 106 -14.90 3.79 -8.86
C GLU A 106 -14.27 4.80 -7.92
N MET A 107 -13.09 5.31 -8.31
CA MET A 107 -12.34 6.32 -7.59
C MET A 107 -12.00 7.47 -8.53
N LEU A 108 -12.43 8.70 -8.18
CA LEU A 108 -12.06 9.92 -8.90
C LEU A 108 -10.87 10.57 -8.21
N VAL A 109 -9.79 10.78 -8.96
CA VAL A 109 -8.54 11.36 -8.48
C VAL A 109 -8.29 12.70 -9.19
N ASP A 110 -7.92 13.73 -8.43
CA ASP A 110 -7.55 15.06 -8.93
C ASP A 110 -6.03 15.28 -8.82
N TYR A 111 -5.42 15.60 -9.95
CA TYR A 111 -3.99 15.85 -10.09
C TYR A 111 -3.61 17.34 -10.08
N SER A 112 -4.58 18.25 -9.97
CA SER A 112 -4.35 19.70 -10.06
C SER A 112 -3.35 20.21 -9.03
N ASN A 113 -3.25 19.53 -7.87
CA ASN A 113 -2.30 19.84 -6.80
C ASN A 113 -1.37 18.65 -6.51
N ALA A 114 -1.12 17.79 -7.50
CA ALA A 114 -0.28 16.63 -7.30
C ALA A 114 1.13 17.01 -6.85
N GLU A 115 1.69 16.24 -5.93
CA GLU A 115 3.10 16.29 -5.53
C GLU A 115 3.69 14.90 -5.75
N ILE A 116 4.45 14.75 -6.84
CA ILE A 116 5.00 13.48 -7.28
C ILE A 116 6.50 13.64 -7.44
N TRP A 117 7.25 12.80 -6.74
CA TRP A 117 8.71 12.72 -6.84
C TRP A 117 9.11 11.33 -7.28
N VAL A 118 9.97 11.27 -8.27
CA VAL A 118 10.50 10.04 -8.84
C VAL A 118 11.98 9.91 -8.54
N GLU A 119 12.44 8.69 -8.36
CA GLU A 119 13.84 8.36 -8.10
C GLU A 119 14.41 7.60 -9.32
N ASP A 120 15.58 8.00 -9.82
CA ASP A 120 16.27 7.28 -10.89
C ASP A 120 17.08 6.09 -10.35
N GLU A 121 17.66 5.28 -11.23
CA GLU A 121 18.49 4.12 -10.87
C GLU A 121 19.73 4.48 -10.02
N ASN A 122 20.18 5.73 -10.09
CA ASN A 122 21.30 6.25 -9.32
C ASN A 122 20.84 6.88 -7.99
N GLY A 123 19.54 6.87 -7.72
CA GLY A 123 18.97 7.47 -6.54
C GLY A 123 18.78 8.99 -6.63
N ASN A 124 18.87 9.60 -7.81
CA ASN A 124 18.57 11.03 -7.94
C ASN A 124 17.06 11.26 -7.94
N LEU A 125 16.62 12.19 -7.09
CA LEU A 125 15.22 12.56 -6.99
C LEU A 125 14.89 13.74 -7.90
N ALA A 126 13.75 13.65 -8.58
CA ALA A 126 13.22 14.71 -9.39
C ALA A 126 11.71 14.86 -9.19
N GLN A 127 11.25 16.10 -9.01
CA GLN A 127 9.82 16.39 -8.93
C GLN A 127 9.21 16.45 -10.33
N VAL A 128 8.08 15.78 -10.52
CA VAL A 128 7.30 15.88 -11.75
C VAL A 128 6.47 17.17 -11.70
N PRO A 129 6.68 18.13 -12.62
CA PRO A 129 5.82 19.31 -12.70
C PRO A 129 4.38 18.90 -13.01
N VAL A 130 3.38 19.54 -12.40
CA VAL A 130 1.95 19.21 -12.65
C VAL A 130 1.60 19.28 -14.14
N GLY A 131 2.20 20.22 -14.89
CA GLY A 131 2.02 20.33 -16.35
C GLY A 131 2.57 19.16 -17.16
N ASN A 132 3.47 18.36 -16.58
CA ASN A 132 4.10 17.19 -17.18
C ASN A 132 3.43 15.87 -16.72
N ILE A 133 2.34 15.93 -15.98
CA ILE A 133 1.50 14.77 -15.68
C ILE A 133 0.49 14.66 -16.84
N LEU A 134 0.61 13.61 -17.65
CA LEU A 134 -0.10 13.46 -18.91
C LEU A 134 -1.03 12.23 -18.86
N ASN A 135 -2.10 12.28 -19.64
CA ASN A 135 -2.87 11.10 -19.98
C ASN A 135 -2.21 10.35 -21.16
N GLU A 136 -2.74 9.20 -21.56
CA GLU A 136 -2.23 8.40 -22.69
C GLU A 136 -2.28 9.14 -24.05
N ALA A 137 -3.11 10.19 -24.17
CA ALA A 137 -3.15 11.03 -25.38
C ALA A 137 -2.08 12.13 -25.38
N GLY A 138 -1.27 12.24 -24.32
CA GLY A 138 -0.25 13.28 -24.17
C GLY A 138 -0.80 14.64 -23.73
N GLU A 139 -2.03 14.69 -23.22
CA GLU A 139 -2.65 15.91 -22.69
C GLU A 139 -2.44 15.99 -21.18
N THR A 140 -2.27 17.20 -20.65
CA THR A 140 -2.13 17.40 -19.18
C THR A 140 -3.34 16.85 -18.45
N LEU A 141 -3.07 15.94 -17.50
CA LEU A 141 -4.07 15.26 -16.71
C LEU A 141 -4.49 16.15 -15.53
N THR A 142 -5.78 16.46 -15.43
CA THR A 142 -6.35 17.18 -14.28
C THR A 142 -7.15 16.26 -13.38
N GLN A 143 -7.92 15.35 -13.96
CA GLN A 143 -8.70 14.36 -13.21
C GLN A 143 -8.65 13.01 -13.92
N LEU A 144 -8.71 11.93 -13.13
CA LEU A 144 -8.67 10.56 -13.61
C LEU A 144 -9.78 9.76 -12.92
N ASP A 145 -10.63 9.13 -13.74
CA ASP A 145 -11.60 8.14 -13.28
C ASP A 145 -10.96 6.76 -13.30
N LEU A 146 -10.79 6.18 -12.13
CA LEU A 146 -10.33 4.81 -11.94
C LEU A 146 -11.53 3.91 -11.66
N SER A 147 -11.62 2.76 -12.31
CA SER A 147 -12.71 1.83 -12.06
C SER A 147 -12.25 0.38 -12.09
N VAL A 148 -12.86 -0.43 -11.22
CA VAL A 148 -12.66 -1.88 -11.17
C VAL A 148 -13.99 -2.59 -11.09
N HIS A 149 -14.14 -3.66 -11.87
CA HIS A 149 -15.31 -4.52 -11.86
C HIS A 149 -15.16 -5.63 -10.82
N LEU A 150 -16.18 -5.79 -9.98
CA LEU A 150 -16.26 -6.78 -8.90
C LEU A 150 -17.21 -7.91 -9.34
N GLU A 151 -16.75 -8.78 -10.27
CA GLU A 151 -17.60 -9.80 -10.87
C GLU A 151 -17.26 -11.22 -10.39
N GLY A 152 -18.23 -12.13 -10.50
CA GLY A 152 -18.05 -13.55 -10.20
C GLY A 152 -17.74 -13.83 -8.73
N ARG A 153 -16.61 -14.47 -8.45
CA ARG A 153 -16.15 -14.78 -7.08
C ARG A 153 -15.71 -13.53 -6.32
N GLN A 154 -15.38 -12.47 -7.04
CA GLN A 154 -14.94 -11.17 -6.48
C GLN A 154 -16.12 -10.19 -6.31
N SER A 155 -17.38 -10.62 -6.40
CA SER A 155 -18.51 -9.73 -6.12
C SER A 155 -18.56 -9.39 -4.63
N LEU A 156 -18.58 -8.09 -4.32
CA LEU A 156 -18.68 -7.62 -2.95
C LEU A 156 -20.11 -7.76 -2.44
N ARG A 157 -20.32 -8.62 -1.46
CA ARG A 157 -21.63 -8.85 -0.84
C ARG A 157 -21.71 -8.19 0.53
N ILE A 158 -22.60 -7.23 0.67
CA ILE A 158 -22.87 -6.55 1.94
C ILE A 158 -24.09 -7.14 2.61
N VAL A 159 -23.94 -7.61 3.84
CA VAL A 159 -24.99 -8.23 4.66
C VAL A 159 -25.06 -7.52 6.01
N PRO A 160 -26.26 -7.19 6.53
CA PRO A 160 -26.42 -6.57 7.83
C PRO A 160 -25.78 -7.41 8.95
N GLY A 161 -25.07 -6.75 9.86
CA GLY A 161 -24.42 -7.38 11.00
C GLY A 161 -23.16 -8.21 10.68
N VAL A 162 -22.75 -8.27 9.40
CA VAL A 162 -21.51 -8.89 8.96
C VAL A 162 -20.64 -7.83 8.29
N PRO A 163 -19.54 -7.36 8.92
CA PRO A 163 -18.63 -6.42 8.29
C PRO A 163 -18.03 -7.04 7.01
N ALA A 164 -17.98 -6.25 5.95
CA ALA A 164 -17.28 -6.58 4.71
C ALA A 164 -16.00 -5.76 4.59
N HIS A 165 -15.07 -6.21 3.77
CA HIS A 165 -13.81 -5.56 3.49
C HIS A 165 -13.58 -5.49 1.99
N LEU A 166 -12.99 -4.37 1.54
CA LEU A 166 -12.53 -4.15 0.17
C LEU A 166 -11.18 -3.45 0.23
N THR A 167 -10.15 -4.06 -0.34
CA THR A 167 -8.88 -3.38 -0.58
C THR A 167 -8.85 -2.91 -2.02
N LEU A 168 -8.50 -1.64 -2.23
CA LEU A 168 -8.23 -1.05 -3.53
C LEU A 168 -6.73 -0.83 -3.67
N ASP A 169 -6.18 -1.30 -4.77
CA ASP A 169 -4.77 -1.19 -5.10
C ASP A 169 -4.64 -0.28 -6.34
N PHE A 170 -4.03 0.88 -6.16
CA PHE A 170 -3.62 1.74 -7.24
C PHE A 170 -2.15 1.45 -7.55
N ASP A 171 -1.89 0.32 -8.22
CA ASP A 171 -0.56 -0.12 -8.60
C ASP A 171 0.18 1.00 -9.37
N LEU A 172 1.01 1.77 -8.65
CA LEU A 172 1.73 2.91 -9.20
C LEU A 172 2.69 2.49 -10.31
N ASN A 173 3.31 1.33 -10.20
CA ASN A 173 4.24 0.84 -11.20
C ASN A 173 3.53 0.51 -12.53
N THR A 174 2.38 -0.15 -12.45
CA THR A 174 1.60 -0.52 -13.64
C THR A 174 0.82 0.68 -14.21
N SER A 175 0.38 1.60 -13.34
CA SER A 175 -0.45 2.75 -13.71
C SER A 175 0.34 3.92 -14.29
N ASN A 176 1.67 3.94 -14.16
CA ASN A 176 2.46 5.11 -14.50
C ASN A 176 3.66 4.76 -15.38
N GLN A 177 3.93 5.61 -16.34
CA GLN A 177 5.14 5.60 -17.14
C GLN A 177 5.92 6.89 -16.88
N VAL A 178 7.14 6.76 -16.33
CA VAL A 178 8.03 7.89 -16.05
C VAL A 178 9.06 8.03 -17.18
N ASP A 179 9.20 9.24 -17.72
CA ASP A 179 10.28 9.60 -18.63
C ASP A 179 11.20 10.64 -17.98
N LEU A 180 12.46 10.24 -17.73
CA LEU A 180 13.52 11.07 -17.16
C LEU A 180 14.54 11.54 -18.20
N SER A 181 14.35 11.26 -19.50
CA SER A 181 15.30 11.60 -20.57
C SER A 181 15.37 13.11 -20.85
N GLY A 182 14.34 13.86 -20.48
CA GLY A 182 14.25 15.31 -20.64
C GLY A 182 14.94 16.10 -19.54
N ALA A 183 14.85 17.44 -19.59
CA ALA A 183 15.33 18.33 -18.54
C ALA A 183 14.46 18.29 -17.26
N GLU A 184 13.20 17.92 -17.42
CA GLU A 184 12.23 17.72 -16.36
C GLU A 184 11.53 16.37 -16.58
N PRO A 185 11.17 15.65 -15.49
CA PRO A 185 10.45 14.39 -15.64
C PRO A 185 9.08 14.58 -16.29
N VAL A 186 8.67 13.59 -17.06
CA VAL A 186 7.30 13.49 -17.61
C VAL A 186 6.68 12.20 -17.09
N LEU A 187 5.46 12.29 -16.61
CA LEU A 187 4.67 11.17 -16.10
C LEU A 187 3.45 10.96 -16.98
N THR A 188 3.34 9.78 -17.59
CA THR A 188 2.12 9.37 -18.29
C THR A 188 1.32 8.41 -17.40
N VAL A 189 0.08 8.78 -17.07
CA VAL A 189 -0.78 8.00 -16.17
C VAL A 189 -1.77 7.17 -16.97
N GLN A 190 -1.86 5.89 -16.63
CA GLN A 190 -2.84 4.93 -17.17
C GLN A 190 -3.86 4.57 -16.08
N PRO A 191 -5.16 4.45 -16.39
CA PRO A 191 -6.19 4.21 -15.38
C PRO A 191 -6.27 2.72 -15.00
N ILE A 192 -5.40 2.25 -14.11
CA ILE A 192 -5.42 0.88 -13.59
C ILE A 192 -5.74 0.90 -12.11
N LEU A 193 -6.86 0.26 -11.72
CA LEU A 193 -7.27 0.04 -10.34
C LEU A 193 -7.57 -1.44 -10.16
N LEU A 194 -6.96 -2.05 -9.14
CA LEU A 194 -7.21 -3.42 -8.77
C LEU A 194 -8.04 -3.47 -7.49
N ALA A 195 -8.83 -4.52 -7.31
CA ALA A 195 -9.61 -4.74 -6.09
C ALA A 195 -9.34 -6.13 -5.55
N ASP A 196 -9.13 -6.23 -4.24
CA ASP A 196 -8.96 -7.48 -3.54
C ASP A 196 -9.99 -7.61 -2.41
N LEU A 197 -10.72 -8.72 -2.41
CA LEU A 197 -11.70 -9.09 -1.39
C LEU A 197 -11.19 -10.23 -0.51
N GLU A 198 -10.08 -10.85 -0.89
CA GLU A 198 -9.49 -11.98 -0.20
C GLU A 198 -8.33 -11.52 0.68
N LEU A 199 -8.20 -12.11 1.86
CA LEU A 199 -7.14 -11.80 2.83
C LEU A 199 -5.92 -12.71 2.66
N ASP A 200 -5.79 -13.38 1.51
CA ASP A 200 -4.78 -14.41 1.30
C ASP A 200 -3.34 -13.87 1.20
N ARG A 201 -3.17 -12.56 1.05
CA ARG A 201 -1.87 -11.91 1.13
C ARG A 201 -1.69 -11.26 2.50
N PRO A 202 -0.66 -11.64 3.28
CA PRO A 202 -0.41 -11.07 4.60
C PRO A 202 0.18 -9.67 4.48
N LYS A 203 -0.61 -8.68 4.06
CA LYS A 203 -0.25 -7.26 4.22
C LYS A 203 -0.65 -6.79 5.61
N ILE A 204 0.24 -6.05 6.25
CA ILE A 204 -0.02 -5.35 7.50
C ILE A 204 -1.05 -4.26 7.24
N HIS A 205 -2.03 -4.15 8.12
CA HIS A 205 -3.06 -3.12 8.05
C HIS A 205 -2.81 -2.04 9.09
N ARG A 206 -3.13 -0.81 8.77
CA ARG A 206 -3.06 0.33 9.68
C ARG A 206 -4.40 1.07 9.74
N VAL A 207 -4.82 1.42 10.93
CA VAL A 207 -5.92 2.35 11.19
C VAL A 207 -5.40 3.52 12.01
N ARG A 208 -5.86 4.72 11.71
CA ARG A 208 -5.54 5.92 12.48
C ARG A 208 -6.76 6.81 12.66
N GLY A 209 -6.76 7.53 13.77
CA GLY A 209 -7.81 8.49 14.11
C GLY A 209 -7.83 8.77 15.62
N PRO A 210 -8.78 9.57 16.09
CA PRO A 210 -8.95 9.80 17.51
C PRO A 210 -9.54 8.57 18.21
N LEU A 211 -9.03 8.29 19.41
CA LEU A 211 -9.56 7.28 20.32
C LEU A 211 -11.02 7.58 20.67
N ALA A 212 -11.89 6.62 20.47
CA ALA A 212 -13.32 6.77 20.76
C ALA A 212 -13.69 6.20 22.13
N ASP A 213 -13.39 4.94 22.36
CA ASP A 213 -13.71 4.20 23.58
C ASP A 213 -12.70 3.07 23.82
N VAL A 214 -12.57 2.62 25.09
CA VAL A 214 -11.72 1.48 25.46
C VAL A 214 -12.51 0.53 26.34
N ASP A 215 -12.60 -0.74 25.91
CA ASP A 215 -13.18 -1.82 26.72
C ASP A 215 -12.07 -2.77 27.19
N THR A 216 -11.56 -2.54 28.39
CA THR A 216 -10.54 -3.38 29.02
C THR A 216 -11.05 -4.79 29.33
N GLY A 217 -12.37 -4.96 29.58
CA GLY A 217 -12.98 -6.27 29.83
C GLY A 217 -13.17 -7.10 28.56
N GLY A 218 -13.35 -6.42 27.42
CA GLY A 218 -13.50 -7.04 26.09
C GLY A 218 -12.19 -7.15 25.29
N ASN A 219 -11.07 -6.66 25.79
CA ASN A 219 -9.77 -6.61 25.12
C ASN A 219 -9.83 -5.90 23.74
N HIS A 220 -10.49 -4.76 23.69
CA HIS A 220 -10.57 -3.94 22.47
C HIS A 220 -10.74 -2.45 22.77
N PHE A 221 -10.53 -1.66 21.75
CA PHE A 221 -10.85 -0.23 21.75
C PHE A 221 -11.37 0.18 20.36
N ASP A 222 -12.02 1.33 20.28
CA ASP A 222 -12.55 1.87 19.04
C ASP A 222 -11.79 3.11 18.59
N ILE A 223 -11.47 3.18 17.30
CA ILE A 223 -10.88 4.34 16.63
C ILE A 223 -11.92 4.93 15.68
N ASN A 224 -12.15 6.23 15.77
CA ASN A 224 -12.84 6.98 14.72
C ASN A 224 -11.87 7.19 13.55
N ILE A 225 -12.07 6.47 12.45
CA ILE A 225 -11.16 6.54 11.31
C ILE A 225 -11.01 7.98 10.83
N ARG A 226 -9.76 8.41 10.67
CA ARG A 226 -9.40 9.69 10.08
C ARG A 226 -8.13 9.57 9.28
N PRO A 227 -8.20 9.72 7.96
CA PRO A 227 -7.01 9.95 7.13
C PRO A 227 -6.20 11.14 7.68
N PHE A 228 -4.90 11.08 7.53
CA PHE A 228 -4.00 12.05 8.17
C PHE A 228 -4.37 13.51 7.84
N HIS A 229 -4.77 13.78 6.61
CA HIS A 229 -5.19 15.12 6.13
C HIS A 229 -6.40 15.69 6.92
N HIS A 230 -7.25 14.84 7.48
CA HIS A 230 -8.46 15.23 8.22
C HIS A 230 -8.33 15.08 9.73
N ARG A 231 -7.14 14.93 10.28
CA ARG A 231 -6.91 14.62 11.70
C ARG A 231 -7.52 15.64 12.69
N PHE A 232 -7.72 16.89 12.29
CA PHE A 232 -8.34 17.92 13.11
C PHE A 232 -9.86 18.04 12.92
N GLU A 233 -10.46 17.25 12.03
CA GLU A 233 -11.90 17.22 11.84
C GLU A 233 -12.59 16.56 13.04
N HIS A 234 -13.60 17.21 13.61
CA HIS A 234 -14.30 16.72 14.81
C HIS A 234 -15.51 15.83 14.50
N GLN A 235 -15.81 15.54 13.22
CA GLN A 235 -16.98 14.76 12.83
C GLN A 235 -16.62 13.31 12.47
N HIS A 236 -17.43 12.35 12.94
CA HIS A 236 -17.28 10.92 12.68
C HIS A 236 -17.73 10.53 11.25
N ARG A 237 -17.17 11.15 10.23
CA ARG A 237 -17.65 10.95 8.86
C ARG A 237 -17.04 9.72 8.19
N PHE A 238 -15.83 9.35 8.54
CA PHE A 238 -15.13 8.21 7.93
C PHE A 238 -15.49 6.87 8.59
N GLY A 239 -16.33 6.88 9.62
CA GLY A 239 -16.71 5.70 10.38
C GLY A 239 -15.78 5.37 11.54
N ASP A 240 -16.05 4.26 12.19
CA ASP A 240 -15.29 3.73 13.32
C ASP A 240 -14.82 2.31 13.06
N LEU A 241 -13.71 1.94 13.66
CA LEU A 241 -13.19 0.57 13.61
C LEU A 241 -12.89 0.09 15.03
N GLN A 242 -13.41 -1.10 15.35
CA GLN A 242 -13.02 -1.84 16.56
C GLN A 242 -11.65 -2.49 16.33
N VAL A 243 -10.74 -2.22 17.24
CA VAL A 243 -9.38 -2.76 17.26
C VAL A 243 -9.28 -3.77 18.41
N ASN A 244 -9.07 -5.04 18.08
CA ASN A 244 -8.86 -6.08 19.08
C ASN A 244 -7.38 -6.17 19.43
N VAL A 245 -7.06 -6.46 20.68
CA VAL A 245 -5.69 -6.54 21.18
C VAL A 245 -5.42 -7.88 21.84
N LEU A 246 -4.14 -8.25 21.93
CA LEU A 246 -3.65 -9.48 22.55
C LEU A 246 -2.65 -9.16 23.68
N ASP A 247 -2.26 -10.19 24.40
CA ASP A 247 -1.23 -10.10 25.44
C ASP A 247 0.14 -9.69 24.86
N GLU A 248 0.36 -9.98 23.55
CA GLU A 248 1.58 -9.64 22.82
C GLU A 248 1.53 -8.25 22.16
N THR A 249 0.37 -7.58 22.14
CA THR A 249 0.24 -6.24 21.55
C THR A 249 1.15 -5.26 22.26
N VAL A 250 2.02 -4.57 21.51
CA VAL A 250 2.95 -3.56 22.01
C VAL A 250 2.33 -2.18 21.87
N TYR A 251 2.48 -1.35 22.89
CA TYR A 251 1.99 0.02 22.89
C TYR A 251 3.14 0.99 23.11
N GLU A 252 3.09 2.14 22.44
CA GLU A 252 3.87 3.31 22.79
C GLU A 252 2.92 4.50 22.96
N ILE A 253 2.80 4.97 24.20
CA ILE A 253 1.86 6.03 24.60
C ILE A 253 2.67 7.15 25.24
N ASP A 254 2.65 8.34 24.62
CA ASP A 254 3.43 9.50 25.07
C ASP A 254 4.93 9.19 25.30
N GLY A 255 5.50 8.29 24.48
CA GLY A 255 6.89 7.85 24.54
C GLY A 255 7.17 6.72 25.52
N ALA A 256 6.21 6.33 26.36
CA ALA A 256 6.35 5.15 27.24
C ALA A 256 5.86 3.88 26.54
N THR A 257 6.58 2.78 26.71
CA THR A 257 6.26 1.48 26.10
C THR A 257 5.58 0.54 27.09
N PHE A 258 4.57 -0.21 26.61
CA PHE A 258 3.79 -1.16 27.39
C PHE A 258 3.49 -2.41 26.54
N GLN A 259 2.98 -3.46 27.17
CA GLN A 259 2.52 -4.67 26.48
C GLN A 259 1.21 -5.18 27.06
N GLY A 260 0.35 -5.74 26.23
CA GLY A 260 -0.86 -6.46 26.60
C GLY A 260 -1.82 -5.64 27.47
N GLU A 261 -2.28 -6.22 28.58
CA GLU A 261 -3.24 -5.61 29.51
C GLU A 261 -2.75 -4.26 30.06
N ALA A 262 -1.45 -4.15 30.37
CA ALA A 262 -0.88 -2.90 30.89
C ALA A 262 -0.95 -1.77 29.86
N GLY A 263 -0.76 -2.09 28.57
CA GLY A 263 -0.88 -1.13 27.48
C GLY A 263 -2.32 -0.69 27.24
N LEU A 264 -3.27 -1.64 27.27
CA LEU A 264 -4.69 -1.31 27.13
C LEU A 264 -5.19 -0.45 28.30
N ALA A 265 -4.75 -0.74 29.54
CA ALA A 265 -5.06 0.08 30.71
C ALA A 265 -4.44 1.49 30.64
N ALA A 266 -3.22 1.61 30.08
CA ALA A 266 -2.61 2.92 29.84
C ALA A 266 -3.36 3.71 28.75
N LEU A 267 -3.86 3.02 27.71
CA LEU A 267 -4.69 3.64 26.67
C LEU A 267 -6.05 4.10 27.22
N ASP A 268 -6.69 3.32 28.11
CA ASP A 268 -7.95 3.67 28.79
C ASP A 268 -7.80 4.94 29.67
N ALA A 269 -6.61 5.17 30.21
CA ALA A 269 -6.31 6.37 30.99
C ALA A 269 -6.14 7.63 30.11
N MET A 270 -6.02 7.49 28.79
CA MET A 270 -5.90 8.63 27.87
C MET A 270 -7.25 9.34 27.69
N PRO A 271 -7.23 10.67 27.46
CA PRO A 271 -8.46 11.38 27.11
C PRO A 271 -9.10 10.83 25.84
N THR A 272 -10.42 10.85 25.76
CA THR A 272 -11.14 10.64 24.49
C THR A 272 -10.65 11.63 23.45
N PHE A 273 -10.62 11.22 22.17
CA PHE A 273 -10.07 11.93 21.03
C PHE A 273 -8.53 12.03 21.01
N THR A 274 -7.81 11.35 21.87
CA THR A 274 -6.36 11.19 21.74
C THR A 274 -6.03 10.60 20.36
N ALA A 275 -5.06 11.21 19.67
CA ALA A 275 -4.56 10.67 18.40
C ALA A 275 -4.05 9.25 18.61
N THR A 276 -4.54 8.31 17.83
CA THR A 276 -4.23 6.89 17.96
C THR A 276 -3.98 6.26 16.59
N VAL A 277 -2.99 5.40 16.53
CA VAL A 277 -2.67 4.57 15.36
C VAL A 277 -2.56 3.13 15.84
N ALA A 278 -3.23 2.22 15.16
CA ALA A 278 -3.06 0.79 15.39
C ALA A 278 -2.58 0.11 14.10
N ILE A 279 -1.62 -0.78 14.25
CA ILE A 279 -1.01 -1.58 13.18
C ILE A 279 -1.24 -3.05 13.52
N GLY A 280 -1.63 -3.87 12.56
CA GLY A 280 -1.92 -5.28 12.80
C GLY A 280 -2.47 -6.00 11.58
N ASP A 281 -3.13 -7.11 11.83
CA ASP A 281 -3.67 -8.00 10.81
C ASP A 281 -5.20 -7.93 10.77
N LEU A 282 -5.74 -8.00 9.56
CA LEU A 282 -7.16 -8.24 9.35
C LEU A 282 -7.38 -9.75 9.22
N ARG A 283 -8.13 -10.34 10.14
CA ARG A 283 -8.36 -11.79 10.20
C ARG A 283 -9.83 -12.14 10.08
N ARG A 284 -10.11 -13.32 9.55
CA ARG A 284 -11.47 -13.86 9.51
C ARG A 284 -11.67 -14.84 10.67
N VAL A 285 -12.47 -14.42 11.67
CA VAL A 285 -12.78 -15.23 12.84
C VAL A 285 -14.30 -15.52 12.84
N ASN A 286 -14.69 -16.80 12.81
CA ASN A 286 -16.10 -17.22 12.76
C ASN A 286 -16.91 -16.55 11.62
N GLY A 287 -16.26 -16.35 10.45
CA GLY A 287 -16.88 -15.71 9.29
C GLY A 287 -17.00 -14.19 9.33
N ARG A 288 -16.49 -13.53 10.39
CA ARG A 288 -16.45 -12.07 10.54
C ARG A 288 -15.02 -11.57 10.42
N PHE A 289 -14.84 -10.42 9.79
CA PHE A 289 -13.56 -9.73 9.79
C PHE A 289 -13.33 -9.07 11.15
N MET A 290 -12.11 -9.26 11.67
CA MET A 290 -11.63 -8.66 12.91
C MET A 290 -10.25 -8.07 12.68
N PHE A 291 -10.07 -6.81 13.01
CA PHE A 291 -8.76 -6.19 13.02
C PHE A 291 -8.09 -6.48 14.36
N GLN A 292 -6.91 -7.07 14.34
CA GLN A 292 -6.13 -7.46 15.51
C GLN A 292 -4.80 -6.71 15.50
N ALA A 293 -4.63 -5.79 16.47
CA ALA A 293 -3.43 -4.98 16.55
C ALA A 293 -2.25 -5.78 17.13
N THR A 294 -1.10 -5.62 16.48
CA THR A 294 0.22 -6.00 17.00
C THR A 294 0.90 -4.83 17.68
N GLU A 295 0.58 -3.60 17.22
CA GLU A 295 1.14 -2.36 17.76
C GLU A 295 0.09 -1.28 17.87
N VAL A 296 0.20 -0.45 18.91
CA VAL A 296 -0.64 0.72 19.15
C VAL A 296 0.22 1.91 19.54
N TYR A 297 0.00 3.04 18.88
CA TYR A 297 0.65 4.31 19.17
C TYR A 297 -0.41 5.33 19.57
N ALA A 298 -0.19 6.08 20.66
CA ALA A 298 -1.16 7.07 21.12
C ALA A 298 -0.49 8.35 21.66
N GLY A 299 -1.25 9.43 21.62
CA GLY A 299 -0.81 10.74 22.11
C GLY A 299 0.35 11.30 21.28
N SER A 300 1.38 11.79 21.98
CA SER A 300 2.57 12.36 21.35
C SER A 300 3.47 11.33 20.64
N SER A 301 3.15 10.03 20.74
CA SER A 301 3.78 8.96 19.95
C SER A 301 3.19 8.82 18.53
N VAL A 302 2.15 9.60 18.20
CA VAL A 302 1.56 9.67 16.86
C VAL A 302 2.15 10.85 16.10
N ALA A 303 2.64 10.58 14.89
CA ALA A 303 3.22 11.61 14.03
C ALA A 303 2.20 12.73 13.73
N GLY A 304 2.68 13.97 13.79
CA GLY A 304 1.86 15.15 13.58
C GLY A 304 0.89 15.47 14.73
N GLY A 305 1.14 14.93 15.94
CA GLY A 305 0.51 15.35 17.18
C GLY A 305 1.06 16.70 17.68
N ASP A 306 1.68 16.68 18.86
CA ASP A 306 2.25 17.91 19.47
C ASP A 306 3.64 18.26 18.92
N LEU A 307 4.35 17.30 18.33
CA LEU A 307 5.69 17.47 17.75
C LEU A 307 5.64 17.32 16.23
N ASP A 308 6.56 17.97 15.57
CA ASP A 308 6.87 17.66 14.18
C ASP A 308 7.47 16.24 14.10
N ALA A 309 7.23 15.54 13.02
CA ALA A 309 7.78 14.22 12.82
C ALA A 309 8.39 14.05 11.43
N VAL A 310 9.45 13.27 11.37
CA VAL A 310 10.15 12.91 10.13
C VAL A 310 10.21 11.40 10.00
N LYS A 311 9.79 10.87 8.85
CA LYS A 311 9.90 9.45 8.50
C LYS A 311 10.80 9.29 7.28
N GLY A 312 11.79 8.42 7.33
CA GLY A 312 12.70 8.12 6.22
C GLY A 312 13.75 7.09 6.61
N ASN A 313 14.75 6.88 5.73
CA ASN A 313 15.88 5.99 6.00
C ASN A 313 17.14 6.79 6.33
N VAL A 314 17.91 6.33 7.31
CA VAL A 314 19.24 6.85 7.60
C VAL A 314 20.18 6.44 6.46
N ILE A 315 20.67 7.40 5.69
CA ILE A 315 21.60 7.14 4.59
C ILE A 315 23.07 7.40 4.95
N ALA A 316 23.30 8.20 5.99
CA ALA A 316 24.64 8.44 6.52
C ALA A 316 24.56 8.82 8.00
N ARG A 317 25.63 8.52 8.76
CA ARG A 317 25.78 8.90 10.16
C ARG A 317 27.17 9.47 10.44
N SER A 318 27.22 10.61 11.13
CA SER A 318 28.46 11.19 11.62
C SER A 318 28.31 11.62 13.09
N GLY A 319 28.80 10.80 14.01
CA GLY A 319 28.58 10.99 15.45
C GLY A 319 27.09 10.95 15.81
N ASP A 320 26.59 12.07 16.35
CA ASP A 320 25.18 12.23 16.75
C ASP A 320 24.32 12.90 15.65
N GLN A 321 24.86 13.05 14.45
CA GLN A 321 24.15 13.58 13.30
C GLN A 321 23.79 12.47 12.32
N LEU A 322 22.51 12.38 11.93
CA LEU A 322 22.03 11.47 10.90
C LEU A 322 21.60 12.28 9.67
N THR A 323 21.87 11.75 8.49
CA THR A 323 21.24 12.20 7.25
C THR A 323 20.13 11.22 6.92
N VAL A 324 18.87 11.71 6.89
CA VAL A 324 17.69 10.89 6.58
C VAL A 324 17.18 11.26 5.20
N ARG A 325 16.95 10.25 4.36
CA ARG A 325 16.52 10.40 2.98
C ARG A 325 15.08 9.94 2.76
N GLY A 326 14.43 10.52 1.73
CA GLY A 326 13.03 10.25 1.42
C GLY A 326 12.12 10.69 2.56
N ALA A 327 12.43 11.85 3.11
CA ALA A 327 11.83 12.32 4.35
C ALA A 327 10.42 12.86 4.12
N THR A 328 9.44 12.16 4.69
CA THR A 328 8.09 12.69 4.86
C THR A 328 8.05 13.47 6.17
N LEU A 329 7.85 14.77 6.09
CA LEU A 329 7.74 15.67 7.23
C LEU A 329 6.27 15.91 7.55
N MET A 330 5.87 15.54 8.75
CA MET A 330 4.51 15.71 9.28
C MET A 330 4.57 16.76 10.39
N ARG A 331 4.07 17.95 10.13
CA ARG A 331 4.15 19.05 11.07
C ARG A 331 3.04 18.98 12.12
N ALA A 332 3.30 19.59 13.28
CA ALA A 332 2.33 19.72 14.35
C ALA A 332 1.05 20.46 13.93
N ASP A 333 1.11 21.34 12.91
CA ASP A 333 -0.05 22.04 12.33
C ASP A 333 -0.89 21.20 11.35
N GLY A 334 -0.44 19.98 11.00
CA GLY A 334 -1.14 19.07 10.09
C GLY A 334 -0.63 19.08 8.68
N SER A 335 0.26 19.98 8.31
CA SER A 335 0.86 19.95 6.98
C SER A 335 1.79 18.75 6.83
N VAL A 336 1.83 18.19 5.63
CA VAL A 336 2.74 17.12 5.23
C VAL A 336 3.49 17.60 4.01
N ILE A 337 4.80 17.52 4.06
CA ILE A 337 5.69 17.90 2.97
C ILE A 337 6.73 16.81 2.76
N PHE A 338 7.26 16.74 1.56
CA PHE A 338 8.34 15.84 1.21
C PHE A 338 9.66 16.59 1.09
N ARG A 339 10.77 15.98 1.55
CA ARG A 339 12.14 16.42 1.35
C ARG A 339 13.00 15.27 0.87
N ASP A 340 13.92 15.55 -0.04
CA ASP A 340 14.92 14.56 -0.46
C ASP A 340 15.71 14.08 0.76
N THR A 341 16.33 15.01 1.45
CA THR A 341 17.12 14.74 2.65
C THR A 341 16.81 15.73 3.75
N ILE A 342 16.96 15.28 4.99
CA ILE A 342 16.91 16.12 6.19
C ILE A 342 18.00 15.67 7.17
N THR A 343 18.59 16.64 7.87
CA THR A 343 19.53 16.37 8.94
C THR A 343 18.80 16.18 10.27
N ILE A 344 19.06 15.07 10.97
CA ILE A 344 18.56 14.82 12.32
C ILE A 344 19.73 15.01 13.30
N GLN A 345 19.51 15.85 14.30
CA GLN A 345 20.46 16.03 15.39
C GLN A 345 19.98 15.27 16.62
N LEU A 346 20.76 14.25 17.02
CA LEU A 346 20.55 13.49 18.25
C LEU A 346 21.31 14.17 19.40
N ASP A 347 20.88 13.91 20.61
CA ASP A 347 21.59 14.26 21.83
C ASP A 347 21.43 13.17 22.92
N THR A 348 22.04 13.36 24.08
CA THR A 348 21.99 12.38 25.19
C THR A 348 20.61 12.28 25.86
N GLU A 349 19.68 13.16 25.54
CA GLU A 349 18.31 13.18 26.08
C GLU A 349 17.32 12.61 25.05
N THR A 350 17.77 12.35 23.81
CA THR A 350 16.95 11.73 22.78
C THR A 350 16.51 10.32 23.21
N MET A 351 15.21 10.13 23.39
CA MET A 351 14.65 8.82 23.72
C MET A 351 14.56 7.95 22.48
N VAL A 352 15.05 6.71 22.56
CA VAL A 352 15.03 5.74 21.44
C VAL A 352 14.07 4.60 21.78
N SER A 353 13.13 4.34 20.88
CA SER A 353 12.27 3.15 20.90
C SER A 353 12.47 2.32 19.63
N LYS A 354 11.99 1.09 19.67
CA LYS A 354 12.06 0.16 18.56
C LYS A 354 10.71 -0.48 18.35
N GLN A 355 10.29 -0.53 17.12
CA GLN A 355 9.03 -1.14 16.72
C GLN A 355 8.95 -2.60 17.21
N LEU A 356 7.80 -3.03 17.71
CA LEU A 356 7.58 -4.38 18.26
C LEU A 356 8.46 -4.72 19.49
N SER A 357 8.96 -3.72 20.22
CA SER A 357 9.78 -3.91 21.41
C SER A 357 9.31 -3.01 22.56
N THR A 358 9.43 -3.54 23.78
CA THR A 358 9.26 -2.78 25.02
C THR A 358 10.58 -2.54 25.75
N GLU A 359 11.68 -2.96 25.16
CA GLU A 359 13.02 -2.75 25.72
C GLU A 359 13.47 -1.30 25.57
N ALA A 360 14.37 -0.88 26.45
CA ALA A 360 15.04 0.42 26.33
C ALA A 360 16.14 0.33 25.27
N HIS A 361 16.22 1.34 24.41
CA HIS A 361 17.20 1.43 23.34
C HIS A 361 17.99 2.75 23.46
N GLU A 362 19.17 2.78 22.84
CA GLU A 362 20.08 3.92 22.89
C GLU A 362 20.35 4.49 21.48
N ILE A 363 20.78 5.75 21.44
CA ILE A 363 21.15 6.44 20.17
C ILE A 363 22.27 5.71 19.42
N SER A 364 23.13 4.96 20.12
CA SER A 364 24.19 4.12 19.54
C SER A 364 23.66 2.97 18.68
N GLU A 365 22.39 2.57 18.86
CA GLU A 365 21.77 1.49 18.11
C GLU A 365 21.31 1.92 16.71
N ILE A 366 21.24 3.21 16.43
CA ILE A 366 20.77 3.72 15.16
C ILE A 366 21.88 3.66 14.13
N SER A 367 21.71 2.90 13.05
CA SER A 367 22.73 2.70 12.01
C SER A 367 22.25 3.11 10.63
N VAL A 368 23.19 3.14 9.67
CA VAL A 368 22.90 3.40 8.25
C VAL A 368 22.05 2.27 7.68
N GLY A 369 21.05 2.64 6.90
CA GLY A 369 20.02 1.72 6.38
C GLY A 369 18.74 1.69 7.21
N GLN A 370 18.81 1.98 8.52
CA GLN A 370 17.66 1.90 9.43
C GLN A 370 16.56 2.90 9.04
N LYS A 371 15.34 2.39 8.87
CA LYS A 371 14.12 3.21 8.75
C LYS A 371 13.75 3.80 10.09
N VAL A 372 13.48 5.09 10.14
CA VAL A 372 13.20 5.80 11.39
C VAL A 372 11.96 6.68 11.30
N MET A 373 11.33 6.87 12.46
CA MET A 373 10.37 7.94 12.72
C MET A 373 10.95 8.80 13.84
N VAL A 374 11.22 10.06 13.55
CA VAL A 374 11.85 10.99 14.49
C VAL A 374 10.85 12.08 14.86
N PHE A 375 10.72 12.37 16.15
CA PHE A 375 9.84 13.41 16.70
C PHE A 375 10.70 14.49 17.33
N GLY A 376 10.34 15.74 17.09
CA GLY A 376 11.07 16.87 17.63
C GLY A 376 10.65 18.20 17.01
N ASN A 377 11.60 19.13 16.92
CA ASN A 377 11.35 20.46 16.41
C ASN A 377 12.10 20.70 15.11
N LEU A 378 11.36 20.94 14.03
CA LEU A 378 11.93 21.35 12.73
C LEU A 378 12.47 22.79 12.82
N ASP A 379 13.61 23.00 12.17
CA ASP A 379 14.13 24.35 11.95
C ASP A 379 13.25 25.15 10.97
N ALA A 380 13.41 26.47 10.95
CA ALA A 380 12.60 27.34 10.09
C ALA A 380 12.82 27.11 8.59
N GLY A 381 13.93 26.49 8.22
CA GLY A 381 14.26 26.13 6.83
C GLY A 381 13.81 24.73 6.43
N GLU A 382 13.24 23.97 7.37
CA GLU A 382 12.79 22.57 7.19
C GLU A 382 13.92 21.66 6.65
N SER A 383 15.14 21.94 7.05
CA SER A 383 16.35 21.24 6.64
C SER A 383 16.98 20.42 7.77
N SER A 384 16.61 20.69 9.01
CA SER A 384 17.07 19.96 10.18
C SER A 384 16.00 19.82 11.26
N LEU A 385 16.09 18.72 12.03
CA LEU A 385 15.25 18.44 13.17
C LEU A 385 16.10 18.06 14.37
N GLY A 386 15.93 18.77 15.49
CA GLY A 386 16.43 18.33 16.79
C GLY A 386 15.52 17.24 17.36
N ALA A 387 16.07 16.06 17.62
CA ALA A 387 15.29 14.89 17.98
C ALA A 387 15.04 14.80 19.49
N ASP A 388 13.78 14.95 19.91
CA ASP A 388 13.34 14.60 21.26
C ASP A 388 13.18 13.08 21.40
N ARG A 389 12.67 12.43 20.34
CA ARG A 389 12.47 10.97 20.28
C ARG A 389 12.75 10.42 18.89
N LEU A 390 13.24 9.19 18.85
CA LEU A 390 13.43 8.43 17.62
C LEU A 390 12.90 7.01 17.81
N ARG A 391 12.05 6.57 16.88
CA ARG A 391 11.58 5.19 16.80
C ARG A 391 12.23 4.52 15.60
N MET A 392 12.97 3.43 15.85
CA MET A 392 13.44 2.54 14.80
C MET A 392 12.28 1.71 14.27
N LEU A 393 12.03 1.79 12.97
CA LEU A 393 10.97 1.06 12.28
C LEU A 393 11.53 -0.19 11.61
N THR A 394 10.68 -1.18 11.38
CA THR A 394 11.05 -2.33 10.55
C THR A 394 11.52 -1.85 9.19
N THR A 395 12.72 -2.30 8.82
CA THR A 395 13.40 -2.01 7.57
C THR A 395 13.31 -3.23 6.67
N VAL A 396 13.11 -3.02 5.38
CA VAL A 396 12.95 -4.10 4.39
C VAL A 396 14.12 -4.08 3.43
N LEU A 397 14.79 -5.23 3.31
CA LEU A 397 15.85 -5.47 2.33
C LEU A 397 15.28 -6.24 1.14
N ASN A 398 15.62 -5.79 -0.06
CA ASN A 398 15.44 -6.55 -1.30
C ASN A 398 16.82 -6.97 -1.77
N SER A 399 17.03 -8.26 -1.91
CA SER A 399 18.37 -8.83 -2.06
C SER A 399 18.32 -10.19 -2.75
N THR A 400 19.49 -10.70 -3.08
CA THR A 400 19.69 -12.05 -3.63
C THR A 400 20.65 -12.82 -2.72
N ARG A 401 20.36 -14.09 -2.42
CA ARG A 401 21.24 -14.93 -1.60
C ARG A 401 22.53 -15.24 -2.35
N VAL A 402 23.70 -14.94 -1.74
CA VAL A 402 25.03 -15.23 -2.34
C VAL A 402 25.88 -16.16 -1.48
N GLY A 403 25.66 -16.24 -0.16
CA GLY A 403 26.42 -17.07 0.77
C GLY A 403 25.95 -18.52 0.81
N GLU A 404 26.89 -19.48 0.81
CA GLU A 404 26.62 -20.90 1.03
C GLU A 404 26.60 -21.27 2.53
N GLY A 405 25.93 -22.37 2.87
CA GLY A 405 25.89 -22.93 4.22
C GLY A 405 24.85 -22.28 5.13
N ASP A 406 25.17 -22.24 6.43
CA ASP A 406 24.23 -21.78 7.48
C ASP A 406 24.25 -20.25 7.69
N ALA A 407 25.13 -19.52 7.01
CA ALA A 407 25.15 -18.07 7.03
C ALA A 407 24.22 -17.51 5.94
N LEU A 408 23.43 -16.49 6.29
CA LEU A 408 22.65 -15.75 5.31
C LEU A 408 23.48 -14.52 4.90
N VAL A 409 24.15 -14.62 3.77
CA VAL A 409 24.86 -13.52 3.11
C VAL A 409 24.12 -13.19 1.82
N VAL A 410 23.86 -11.91 1.60
CA VAL A 410 23.06 -11.46 0.46
C VAL A 410 23.77 -10.35 -0.32
N ASP A 411 23.55 -10.30 -1.61
CA ASP A 411 23.78 -9.15 -2.47
C ASP A 411 22.58 -8.21 -2.31
N LEU A 412 22.83 -7.06 -1.66
CA LEU A 412 21.81 -6.10 -1.28
C LEU A 412 21.53 -5.13 -2.44
N MET A 413 20.32 -5.15 -2.96
CA MET A 413 19.91 -4.32 -4.10
C MET A 413 19.23 -3.02 -3.64
N LYS A 414 18.26 -3.13 -2.72
CA LYS A 414 17.46 -1.99 -2.24
C LYS A 414 17.20 -2.11 -0.73
N ILE A 415 17.10 -0.96 -0.05
CA ILE A 415 16.61 -0.85 1.33
C ILE A 415 15.34 0.02 1.29
N ASP A 416 14.19 -0.52 1.71
CA ASP A 416 12.88 0.15 1.65
C ASP A 416 12.59 0.77 0.28
N GLY A 417 12.93 0.05 -0.81
CA GLY A 417 12.73 0.47 -2.20
C GLY A 417 13.83 1.39 -2.75
N ARG A 418 14.78 1.88 -1.95
CA ARG A 418 15.86 2.78 -2.38
C ARG A 418 17.07 2.01 -2.84
N PRO A 419 17.73 2.41 -3.93
CA PRO A 419 18.96 1.80 -4.40
C PRO A 419 20.03 1.84 -3.31
N VAL A 420 20.80 0.75 -3.17
CA VAL A 420 21.85 0.65 -2.15
C VAL A 420 22.94 1.69 -2.31
N SER A 421 23.14 2.20 -3.51
CA SER A 421 24.16 3.22 -3.85
C SER A 421 23.99 4.57 -3.14
N VAL A 422 22.80 4.85 -2.57
CA VAL A 422 22.56 6.10 -1.84
C VAL A 422 22.98 6.05 -0.37
N PHE A 423 23.36 4.85 0.13
CA PHE A 423 23.72 4.64 1.54
C PHE A 423 25.24 4.68 1.72
N ASP A 424 25.71 5.48 2.67
CA ASP A 424 27.12 5.54 3.10
C ASP A 424 27.32 4.65 4.33
N PHE A 425 27.79 3.43 4.11
CA PHE A 425 28.00 2.44 5.17
C PHE A 425 29.28 2.67 6.00
N SER A 426 30.02 3.76 5.76
CA SER A 426 31.24 4.07 6.50
C SER A 426 30.97 4.15 8.01
N GLY A 427 31.74 3.44 8.79
CA GLY A 427 31.69 3.41 10.26
C GLY A 427 30.62 2.49 10.84
N THR A 428 29.94 1.68 10.03
CA THR A 428 28.96 0.69 10.51
C THR A 428 29.61 -0.48 11.21
N GLY A 429 30.83 -0.82 10.83
CA GLY A 429 31.61 -1.91 11.39
C GLY A 429 32.44 -1.54 12.61
N THR A 430 32.97 -2.55 13.32
CA THR A 430 33.91 -2.34 14.41
C THR A 430 35.27 -1.77 13.94
N THR A 431 35.51 -1.86 12.64
CA THR A 431 36.65 -1.30 11.92
C THR A 431 36.24 -0.99 10.49
N GLU A 432 36.94 -0.13 9.78
CA GLU A 432 36.68 0.19 8.36
C GLU A 432 36.68 -1.08 7.46
N ALA A 433 37.43 -2.11 7.80
CA ALA A 433 37.43 -3.37 7.05
C ALA A 433 36.19 -4.27 7.32
N THR A 434 35.38 -3.91 8.31
CA THR A 434 34.17 -4.62 8.71
C THR A 434 32.95 -3.73 8.56
N ASP A 435 33.08 -2.58 7.89
CA ASP A 435 31.92 -1.81 7.46
C ASP A 435 31.04 -2.65 6.52
N ALA A 436 29.75 -2.46 6.58
CA ALA A 436 28.79 -3.24 5.80
C ALA A 436 29.11 -3.16 4.30
N ASP A 437 29.23 -4.33 3.67
CA ASP A 437 29.46 -4.50 2.23
C ASP A 437 28.17 -4.91 1.55
N PRO A 438 27.55 -4.06 0.72
CA PRO A 438 26.31 -4.40 0.03
C PRO A 438 26.35 -5.69 -0.78
N GLN A 439 27.49 -6.05 -1.37
CA GLN A 439 27.64 -7.27 -2.16
C GLN A 439 27.79 -8.53 -1.31
N ASN A 440 28.12 -8.37 -0.03
CA ASN A 440 28.30 -9.46 0.94
C ASN A 440 27.65 -9.08 2.28
N TYR A 441 26.40 -8.61 2.24
CA TYR A 441 25.68 -8.10 3.40
C TYR A 441 25.25 -9.26 4.31
N GLU A 442 25.75 -9.26 5.55
CA GLU A 442 25.58 -10.37 6.49
C GLU A 442 24.30 -10.19 7.30
N VAL A 443 23.41 -11.17 7.20
CA VAL A 443 22.11 -11.16 7.87
C VAL A 443 22.06 -12.21 8.98
N GLU A 444 21.89 -11.77 10.21
CA GLU A 444 21.55 -12.66 11.32
C GLU A 444 20.09 -13.10 11.21
N HIS A 445 19.85 -14.38 10.97
CA HIS A 445 18.52 -14.92 10.72
C HIS A 445 17.92 -15.68 11.91
N ALA A 446 18.65 -15.76 13.04
CA ALA A 446 18.21 -16.39 14.30
C ALA A 446 17.59 -17.79 14.09
N ALA A 447 16.29 -17.93 14.33
CA ALA A 447 15.56 -19.20 14.18
C ALA A 447 14.86 -19.36 12.84
N LEU A 448 15.05 -18.43 11.88
CA LEU A 448 14.46 -18.55 10.54
C LEU A 448 15.15 -19.67 9.77
N ASP A 449 14.38 -20.54 9.14
CA ASP A 449 14.88 -21.65 8.34
C ASP A 449 15.27 -21.15 6.94
N ILE A 450 16.57 -21.19 6.66
CA ILE A 450 17.14 -20.83 5.35
C ILE A 450 17.60 -22.05 4.54
N SER A 451 17.37 -23.29 5.06
CA SER A 451 17.92 -24.52 4.48
C SER A 451 17.38 -24.84 3.09
N GLN A 452 16.20 -24.34 2.76
CA GLN A 452 15.53 -24.57 1.46
C GLN A 452 15.75 -23.43 0.45
N ILE A 453 16.37 -22.33 0.87
CA ILE A 453 16.62 -21.17 0.00
C ILE A 453 17.84 -21.45 -0.86
N ALA A 454 17.66 -21.39 -2.17
CA ALA A 454 18.77 -21.61 -3.11
C ALA A 454 19.74 -20.40 -3.13
N ILE A 455 20.96 -20.63 -3.61
CA ILE A 455 21.83 -19.52 -4.05
C ILE A 455 21.14 -18.83 -5.26
N ASP A 456 21.35 -17.54 -5.38
CA ASP A 456 20.71 -16.65 -6.36
C ASP A 456 19.18 -16.51 -6.18
N ALA A 457 18.60 -17.08 -5.10
CA ALA A 457 17.19 -16.87 -4.79
C ALA A 457 16.93 -15.40 -4.41
N PRO A 458 15.94 -14.75 -5.03
CA PRO A 458 15.53 -13.41 -4.66
C PRO A 458 14.82 -13.45 -3.31
N LEU A 459 15.24 -12.56 -2.40
CA LEU A 459 14.78 -12.52 -1.02
C LEU A 459 14.22 -11.16 -0.65
N ARG A 460 13.16 -11.17 0.14
CA ARG A 460 12.71 -10.03 0.90
C ARG A 460 12.91 -10.32 2.39
N VAL A 461 13.76 -9.51 3.04
CA VAL A 461 14.08 -9.67 4.46
C VAL A 461 13.61 -8.45 5.22
N ALA A 462 12.80 -8.65 6.26
CA ALA A 462 12.36 -7.55 7.11
C ALA A 462 12.91 -7.72 8.53
N GLY A 463 13.40 -6.62 9.11
CA GLY A 463 14.04 -6.64 10.42
C GLY A 463 14.61 -5.30 10.82
N PHE A 464 15.76 -5.31 11.47
CA PHE A 464 16.44 -4.10 11.95
C PHE A 464 17.92 -4.14 11.60
N VAL A 465 18.47 -2.98 11.28
CA VAL A 465 19.92 -2.83 11.09
C VAL A 465 20.64 -3.02 12.42
N THR A 466 21.77 -3.67 12.41
CA THR A 466 22.62 -3.87 13.59
C THR A 466 23.10 -2.52 14.15
N PRO A 467 23.34 -2.39 15.46
CA PRO A 467 23.80 -1.14 16.05
C PRO A 467 25.04 -0.57 15.36
N PHE A 468 25.12 0.75 15.24
CA PHE A 468 26.22 1.45 14.58
C PHE A 468 27.58 1.09 15.22
N ALA A 469 28.60 0.91 14.39
CA ALA A 469 29.95 0.49 14.77
C ALA A 469 30.04 -0.91 15.41
N THR A 470 29.11 -1.82 15.09
CA THR A 470 29.12 -3.20 15.62
C THR A 470 29.11 -4.30 14.56
N ALA A 471 28.89 -3.96 13.28
CA ALA A 471 28.96 -4.97 12.20
C ALA A 471 30.32 -5.72 12.18
N PRO A 472 30.33 -6.98 11.71
CA PRO A 472 29.22 -7.83 11.31
C PRO A 472 28.46 -8.45 12.50
N ALA A 473 27.26 -9.04 12.38
CA ALA A 473 26.43 -9.01 11.19
C ALA A 473 25.85 -7.61 10.97
N ASP A 474 25.36 -7.34 9.73
CA ASP A 474 24.90 -6.02 9.34
C ASP A 474 23.40 -5.80 9.66
N PHE A 475 22.64 -6.88 9.71
CA PHE A 475 21.19 -6.87 9.85
C PHE A 475 20.70 -8.04 10.69
N THR A 476 19.65 -7.81 11.49
CA THR A 476 18.94 -8.86 12.23
C THR A 476 17.57 -9.08 11.62
N ALA A 477 17.36 -10.21 10.96
CA ALA A 477 16.10 -10.57 10.33
C ALA A 477 15.04 -10.97 11.35
N ARG A 478 13.80 -10.52 11.14
CA ARG A 478 12.60 -10.98 11.84
C ARG A 478 11.74 -11.86 10.97
N THR A 479 11.62 -11.50 9.69
CA THR A 479 10.92 -12.29 8.69
C THR A 479 11.75 -12.36 7.42
N LEU A 480 11.59 -13.46 6.72
CA LEU A 480 12.25 -13.72 5.47
C LEU A 480 11.28 -14.39 4.53
N VAL A 481 11.21 -13.89 3.31
CA VAL A 481 10.36 -14.44 2.25
C VAL A 481 11.25 -14.78 1.07
N ASP A 482 11.23 -16.05 0.69
CA ASP A 482 11.78 -16.52 -0.57
C ASP A 482 10.80 -16.17 -1.68
N LEU A 483 11.24 -15.37 -2.64
CA LEU A 483 10.41 -14.86 -3.72
C LEU A 483 10.45 -15.76 -4.96
N THR A 484 11.15 -16.89 -4.92
CA THR A 484 11.28 -17.83 -6.05
C THR A 484 9.91 -18.32 -6.54
N GLU A 485 8.99 -18.59 -5.60
CA GLU A 485 7.62 -19.08 -5.91
C GLU A 485 6.57 -17.95 -6.01
N VAL A 486 6.97 -16.69 -5.81
CA VAL A 486 6.05 -15.55 -5.88
C VAL A 486 5.81 -15.20 -7.34
N PRO A 487 4.55 -15.03 -7.79
CA PRO A 487 4.27 -14.63 -9.17
C PRO A 487 5.00 -13.36 -9.55
N ALA A 488 5.66 -13.40 -10.69
CA ALA A 488 6.34 -12.26 -11.27
C ALA A 488 5.43 -11.50 -12.23
N VAL A 489 5.69 -10.21 -12.40
CA VAL A 489 5.06 -9.35 -13.41
C VAL A 489 6.14 -8.89 -14.38
N MET A 490 6.03 -9.29 -15.63
CA MET A 490 6.89 -8.87 -16.73
C MET A 490 6.22 -7.72 -17.48
N THR A 491 6.93 -6.61 -17.62
CA THR A 491 6.45 -5.42 -18.34
C THR A 491 7.47 -5.03 -19.40
N VAL A 492 7.02 -4.87 -20.65
CA VAL A 492 7.84 -4.29 -21.72
C VAL A 492 7.02 -3.24 -22.45
N ASN A 493 7.51 -2.00 -22.48
CA ASN A 493 6.92 -0.90 -23.23
C ASN A 493 7.75 -0.59 -24.47
N TYR A 494 7.06 -0.31 -25.58
CA TYR A 494 7.64 0.16 -26.82
C TYR A 494 7.09 1.57 -27.07
N GLU A 495 7.86 2.61 -26.74
CA GLU A 495 7.40 4.00 -26.64
C GLU A 495 6.65 4.53 -27.88
N THR A 496 7.16 4.25 -29.06
CA THR A 496 6.57 4.65 -30.35
C THR A 496 5.77 3.54 -31.02
N GLY A 497 5.65 2.40 -30.36
CA GLY A 497 5.15 1.15 -30.94
C GLY A 497 6.20 0.42 -31.79
N SER A 498 6.26 -0.89 -31.67
CA SER A 498 7.16 -1.76 -32.45
C SER A 498 6.38 -2.80 -33.24
N ALA A 499 6.74 -2.95 -34.52
CA ALA A 499 6.27 -4.07 -35.34
C ALA A 499 7.08 -5.36 -35.09
N ASN A 500 8.23 -5.23 -34.41
CA ASN A 500 9.16 -6.32 -34.11
C ASN A 500 9.23 -6.64 -32.62
N ALA A 501 8.18 -6.36 -31.87
CA ALA A 501 8.13 -6.60 -30.41
C ALA A 501 8.30 -8.07 -30.03
N PHE A 502 8.11 -8.98 -30.97
CA PHE A 502 8.25 -10.41 -30.79
C PHE A 502 9.16 -11.00 -31.86
N SER A 503 10.16 -11.77 -31.43
CA SER A 503 10.97 -12.60 -32.33
C SER A 503 10.25 -13.89 -32.75
N ALA A 504 9.28 -14.36 -31.91
CA ALA A 504 8.41 -15.47 -32.24
C ALA A 504 7.04 -15.34 -31.53
N ILE A 505 5.98 -15.69 -32.25
CA ILE A 505 4.61 -15.82 -31.74
C ILE A 505 4.12 -17.23 -32.11
N SER A 506 3.66 -18.00 -31.12
CA SER A 506 3.13 -19.34 -31.33
C SER A 506 2.10 -19.73 -30.27
N ALA A 507 1.41 -20.84 -30.48
CA ALA A 507 0.51 -21.41 -29.47
C ALA A 507 1.23 -21.86 -28.20
N ASP A 508 2.55 -22.07 -28.26
CA ASP A 508 3.37 -22.56 -27.16
C ASP A 508 4.06 -21.41 -26.39
N GLY A 509 4.06 -20.19 -26.94
CA GLY A 509 4.67 -19.04 -26.27
C GLY A 509 4.92 -17.84 -27.18
N LEU A 510 5.29 -16.72 -26.54
CA LEU A 510 5.75 -15.48 -27.15
C LEU A 510 7.20 -15.26 -26.75
N THR A 511 8.09 -15.03 -27.71
CA THR A 511 9.47 -14.60 -27.45
C THR A 511 9.57 -13.10 -27.71
N LEU A 512 9.96 -12.33 -26.72
CA LEU A 512 10.03 -10.87 -26.80
C LEU A 512 11.34 -10.43 -27.46
N ASP A 513 11.27 -9.52 -28.44
CA ASP A 513 12.41 -8.78 -28.95
C ASP A 513 12.50 -7.42 -28.23
N LEU A 514 13.57 -7.23 -27.47
CA LEU A 514 13.80 -6.03 -26.67
C LEU A 514 14.59 -4.94 -27.42
N THR A 515 14.90 -5.13 -28.72
CA THR A 515 15.71 -4.19 -29.50
C THR A 515 15.11 -2.78 -29.57
N ASP A 516 13.77 -2.70 -29.70
CA ASP A 516 13.01 -1.45 -29.72
C ASP A 516 12.37 -1.15 -28.35
N ALA A 517 12.70 -1.89 -27.28
CA ALA A 517 12.11 -1.67 -25.97
C ALA A 517 12.47 -0.28 -25.45
N GLY A 518 11.48 0.41 -24.91
CA GLY A 518 11.66 1.64 -24.17
C GLY A 518 12.22 1.37 -22.77
N ARG A 519 12.13 2.35 -21.90
CA ARG A 519 12.71 2.29 -20.53
C ARG A 519 12.09 1.22 -19.62
N PHE A 520 10.87 0.79 -19.89
CA PHE A 520 10.19 -0.25 -19.12
C PHE A 520 10.35 -1.60 -19.81
N HIS A 521 11.34 -2.35 -19.38
CA HIS A 521 11.64 -3.71 -19.85
C HIS A 521 12.12 -4.55 -18.66
N HIS A 522 11.23 -4.70 -17.65
CA HIS A 522 11.61 -5.36 -16.40
C HIS A 522 10.62 -6.42 -15.97
N LEU A 523 11.12 -7.28 -15.10
CA LEU A 523 10.37 -8.27 -14.37
C LEU A 523 10.40 -7.87 -12.89
N GLY A 524 9.21 -7.61 -12.33
CA GLY A 524 9.04 -7.31 -10.92
C GLY A 524 8.50 -8.52 -10.15
N ARG A 525 9.05 -8.77 -8.96
CA ARG A 525 8.58 -9.83 -8.06
C ARG A 525 8.64 -9.31 -6.62
N ALA A 526 7.47 -8.98 -6.05
CA ALA A 526 7.34 -8.46 -4.68
C ALA A 526 8.35 -7.34 -4.32
N GLY A 527 8.60 -6.42 -5.26
CA GLY A 527 9.51 -5.27 -5.07
C GLY A 527 10.96 -5.53 -5.47
N VAL A 528 11.34 -6.76 -5.85
CA VAL A 528 12.60 -7.04 -6.55
C VAL A 528 12.37 -6.84 -8.03
N VAL A 529 13.17 -5.99 -8.67
CA VAL A 529 13.07 -5.68 -10.10
C VAL A 529 14.32 -6.19 -10.81
N VAL A 530 14.12 -6.93 -11.89
CA VAL A 530 15.19 -7.44 -12.75
C VAL A 530 15.06 -6.77 -14.11
N ASP A 531 16.15 -6.16 -14.60
CA ASP A 531 16.22 -5.65 -15.95
C ASP A 531 16.29 -6.81 -16.95
N LEU A 532 15.34 -6.86 -17.88
CA LEU A 532 15.29 -7.94 -18.88
C LEU A 532 16.46 -7.91 -19.87
N LEU A 533 17.11 -6.75 -20.09
CA LEU A 533 18.31 -6.64 -20.94
C LEU A 533 19.54 -7.26 -20.27
N GLU A 534 19.59 -7.32 -18.93
CA GLU A 534 20.69 -7.90 -18.18
C GLU A 534 20.64 -9.43 -18.13
N LEU A 535 19.50 -10.06 -18.48
CA LEU A 535 19.36 -11.51 -18.45
C LEU A 535 20.28 -12.24 -19.45
N GLY A 536 20.71 -11.56 -20.51
CA GLY A 536 21.53 -12.17 -21.57
C GLY A 536 20.82 -13.25 -22.40
N VAL A 537 19.50 -13.41 -22.22
CA VAL A 537 18.61 -14.31 -22.96
C VAL A 537 17.34 -13.56 -23.36
N GLU A 538 16.73 -13.95 -24.49
CA GLU A 538 15.44 -13.35 -24.88
C GLU A 538 14.35 -13.81 -23.90
N PRO A 539 13.53 -12.87 -23.36
CA PRO A 539 12.43 -13.23 -22.49
C PRO A 539 11.34 -13.98 -23.22
N VAL A 540 10.83 -15.04 -22.62
CA VAL A 540 9.78 -15.90 -23.20
C VAL A 540 8.58 -15.97 -22.25
N ILE A 541 7.40 -15.72 -22.77
CA ILE A 541 6.13 -15.91 -22.09
C ILE A 541 5.51 -17.21 -22.60
N VAL A 542 5.30 -18.18 -21.73
CA VAL A 542 4.66 -19.47 -22.07
C VAL A 542 3.36 -19.65 -21.29
N PRO A 543 2.30 -20.27 -21.88
CA PRO A 543 1.07 -20.53 -21.14
C PRO A 543 1.29 -21.55 -20.03
N HIS A 544 0.50 -21.45 -18.95
CA HIS A 544 0.43 -22.50 -17.95
C HIS A 544 -0.13 -23.81 -18.58
N ALA A 545 0.34 -24.95 -18.10
CA ALA A 545 0.02 -26.25 -18.69
C ALA A 545 -1.50 -26.58 -18.74
N ASP A 546 -2.28 -26.01 -17.85
CA ASP A 546 -3.73 -26.18 -17.80
C ASP A 546 -4.48 -25.19 -18.71
N ASP A 547 -3.78 -24.30 -19.43
CA ASP A 547 -4.33 -23.17 -20.22
C ASP A 547 -5.36 -22.32 -19.45
N ASP A 548 -5.20 -22.31 -18.11
CA ASP A 548 -6.08 -21.61 -17.16
C ASP A 548 -5.57 -20.18 -16.93
N GLY A 549 -5.69 -19.34 -17.96
CA GLY A 549 -5.19 -17.97 -17.96
C GLY A 549 -6.20 -16.98 -18.53
N THR A 550 -5.88 -15.69 -18.38
CA THR A 550 -6.65 -14.58 -18.93
C THR A 550 -5.78 -13.86 -19.96
N PHE A 551 -6.17 -13.85 -21.20
CA PHE A 551 -5.40 -13.33 -22.33
C PHE A 551 -6.22 -12.31 -23.10
N TRP A 552 -5.67 -11.10 -23.35
CA TRP A 552 -6.39 -10.09 -24.11
C TRP A 552 -5.48 -9.19 -24.92
N ILE A 553 -6.07 -8.65 -25.98
CA ILE A 553 -5.46 -7.62 -26.83
C ILE A 553 -6.29 -6.34 -26.65
N GLU A 554 -5.62 -5.23 -26.42
CA GLU A 554 -6.18 -3.90 -26.40
C GLU A 554 -5.77 -3.17 -27.69
N GLU A 555 -6.73 -2.62 -28.44
CA GLU A 555 -6.49 -1.86 -29.67
C GLU A 555 -7.56 -0.80 -29.86
N GLY A 556 -7.14 0.47 -30.05
CA GLY A 556 -8.08 1.58 -30.27
C GLY A 556 -9.13 1.78 -29.16
N GLY A 557 -8.79 1.47 -27.91
CA GLY A 557 -9.72 1.53 -26.76
C GLY A 557 -10.72 0.37 -26.67
N SER A 558 -10.57 -0.65 -27.53
CA SER A 558 -11.36 -1.89 -27.48
C SER A 558 -10.54 -3.02 -26.91
N LEU A 559 -11.13 -3.83 -26.04
CA LEU A 559 -10.51 -4.97 -25.41
C LEU A 559 -11.09 -6.27 -25.99
N GLN A 560 -10.20 -7.12 -26.54
CA GLN A 560 -10.55 -8.45 -27.06
C GLN A 560 -10.01 -9.53 -26.12
N LEU A 561 -10.91 -10.19 -25.42
CA LEU A 561 -10.59 -11.30 -24.51
C LEU A 561 -10.54 -12.63 -25.25
N HIS A 562 -9.58 -13.49 -24.89
CA HIS A 562 -9.42 -14.84 -25.44
C HIS A 562 -9.55 -15.90 -24.36
N THR A 563 -10.13 -17.03 -24.71
CA THR A 563 -10.39 -18.17 -23.80
C THR A 563 -9.23 -19.18 -23.77
N SER A 564 -8.23 -19.03 -24.65
CA SER A 564 -7.02 -19.85 -24.69
C SER A 564 -5.84 -19.05 -25.19
N PHE A 565 -4.64 -19.40 -24.77
CA PHE A 565 -3.41 -18.75 -25.22
C PHE A 565 -3.20 -18.93 -26.75
N ALA A 566 -3.54 -20.11 -27.27
CA ALA A 566 -3.43 -20.37 -28.70
C ALA A 566 -4.30 -19.43 -29.55
N SER A 567 -5.55 -19.16 -29.11
CA SER A 567 -6.41 -18.22 -29.84
C SER A 567 -5.95 -16.77 -29.70
N PHE A 568 -5.38 -16.41 -28.55
CA PHE A 568 -4.76 -15.11 -28.30
C PHE A 568 -3.53 -14.89 -29.21
N ALA A 569 -2.59 -15.85 -29.23
CA ALA A 569 -1.39 -15.79 -30.04
C ALA A 569 -1.71 -15.66 -31.55
N ALA A 570 -2.68 -16.44 -32.04
CA ALA A 570 -3.10 -16.38 -33.45
C ALA A 570 -3.74 -15.03 -33.83
N ASP A 571 -4.57 -14.43 -32.95
CA ASP A 571 -5.15 -13.10 -33.20
C ASP A 571 -4.09 -12.00 -33.11
N LEU A 572 -3.16 -12.10 -32.15
CA LEU A 572 -2.04 -11.18 -32.01
C LEU A 572 -1.15 -11.16 -33.25
N GLU A 573 -0.74 -12.34 -33.74
CA GLU A 573 0.05 -12.49 -34.95
C GLU A 573 -0.67 -11.87 -36.16
N ALA A 574 -1.96 -12.17 -36.34
CA ALA A 574 -2.76 -11.63 -37.45
C ALA A 574 -2.86 -10.10 -37.43
N ARG A 575 -2.95 -9.47 -36.25
CA ARG A 575 -3.01 -8.00 -36.10
C ARG A 575 -1.65 -7.36 -36.40
N ILE A 576 -0.56 -7.96 -35.94
CA ILE A 576 0.80 -7.49 -36.21
C ILE A 576 1.08 -7.61 -37.73
N ASP A 577 0.72 -8.72 -38.37
CA ASP A 577 0.83 -8.92 -39.80
C ASP A 577 0.00 -7.91 -40.62
N ALA A 578 -1.12 -7.44 -40.07
CA ALA A 578 -1.95 -6.40 -40.63
C ALA A 578 -1.36 -4.99 -40.47
N GLY A 579 -0.23 -4.84 -39.79
CA GLY A 579 0.48 -3.59 -39.55
C GLY A 579 0.25 -2.96 -38.18
N GLY A 580 -0.34 -3.71 -37.24
CA GLY A 580 -0.47 -3.29 -35.82
C GLY A 580 0.90 -3.12 -35.16
N LEU A 581 1.06 -2.06 -34.37
CA LEU A 581 2.29 -1.80 -33.61
C LEU A 581 2.05 -2.11 -32.14
N VAL A 582 2.93 -2.92 -31.55
CA VAL A 582 2.87 -3.25 -30.11
C VAL A 582 3.38 -2.08 -29.29
N LYS A 583 2.55 -1.56 -28.40
CA LYS A 583 2.92 -0.49 -27.48
C LYS A 583 3.36 -1.01 -26.11
N LYS A 584 2.69 -2.05 -25.61
CA LYS A 584 3.00 -2.62 -24.30
C LYS A 584 2.71 -4.12 -24.27
N VAL A 585 3.56 -4.85 -23.59
CA VAL A 585 3.34 -6.23 -23.19
C VAL A 585 3.37 -6.27 -21.68
N LEU A 586 2.32 -6.82 -21.07
CA LEU A 586 2.23 -7.07 -19.63
C LEU A 586 1.86 -8.54 -19.43
N SER A 587 2.62 -9.24 -18.62
CA SER A 587 2.34 -10.64 -18.29
C SER A 587 2.61 -10.92 -16.82
N SER A 588 1.80 -11.77 -16.19
CA SER A 588 2.06 -12.23 -14.84
C SER A 588 1.97 -13.75 -14.72
N GLY A 589 2.82 -14.32 -13.87
CA GLY A 589 2.89 -15.77 -13.67
C GLY A 589 4.14 -16.21 -12.93
N ASP A 590 4.45 -17.49 -13.05
CA ASP A 590 5.59 -18.12 -12.39
C ASP A 590 6.85 -17.93 -13.24
N TYR A 591 7.88 -17.29 -12.67
CA TYR A 591 9.13 -17.01 -13.38
C TYR A 591 10.26 -17.90 -12.86
N VAL A 592 11.00 -18.48 -13.79
CA VAL A 592 12.20 -19.27 -13.48
C VAL A 592 13.42 -18.36 -13.66
N ASP A 593 14.11 -18.08 -12.55
CA ASP A 593 15.27 -17.19 -12.55
C ASP A 593 16.35 -17.64 -13.53
N GLN A 594 17.00 -16.66 -14.17
CA GLN A 594 18.03 -16.82 -15.22
C GLN A 594 17.60 -17.57 -16.50
N SER A 595 16.41 -18.19 -16.52
CA SER A 595 15.91 -18.85 -17.73
C SER A 595 15.32 -17.88 -18.75
N GLY A 596 14.92 -16.70 -18.30
CA GLY A 596 14.13 -15.75 -19.09
C GLY A 596 12.69 -16.22 -19.35
N VAL A 597 12.21 -17.32 -18.74
CA VAL A 597 10.89 -17.91 -19.02
C VAL A 597 9.89 -17.53 -17.93
N LEU A 598 8.78 -16.89 -18.34
CA LEU A 598 7.62 -16.62 -17.51
C LEU A 598 6.47 -17.55 -17.92
N THR A 599 6.06 -18.45 -17.03
CA THR A 599 4.87 -19.28 -17.22
C THR A 599 3.63 -18.49 -16.80
N CYS A 600 2.88 -17.98 -17.78
CA CYS A 600 1.87 -16.96 -17.56
C CYS A 600 0.50 -17.53 -17.16
N ARG A 601 -0.18 -16.79 -16.28
CA ARG A 601 -1.61 -16.87 -15.99
C ARG A 601 -2.37 -15.67 -16.55
N MET A 602 -1.67 -14.64 -16.95
CA MET A 602 -2.23 -13.43 -17.53
C MET A 602 -1.27 -12.85 -18.58
N VAL A 603 -1.80 -12.51 -19.74
CA VAL A 603 -1.06 -11.72 -20.76
C VAL A 603 -1.99 -10.66 -21.33
N SER A 604 -1.47 -9.44 -21.39
CA SER A 604 -2.07 -8.30 -22.05
C SER A 604 -1.11 -7.74 -23.08
N VAL A 605 -1.59 -7.55 -24.30
CA VAL A 605 -0.84 -6.82 -25.33
C VAL A 605 -1.66 -5.63 -25.79
N LYS A 606 -1.05 -4.45 -25.69
CA LYS A 606 -1.65 -3.20 -26.18
C LYS A 606 -1.06 -2.86 -27.54
N LEU A 607 -1.92 -2.66 -28.51
CA LEU A 607 -1.61 -2.18 -29.88
C LEU A 607 -2.00 -0.70 -30.02
N LEU A 608 -1.26 0.02 -30.89
CA LEU A 608 -1.55 1.40 -31.28
C LEU A 608 -2.67 1.46 -32.30
#